data_5591ec81a01b05aad935c493dc133099
#
_entry.id   5591ec81a01b05aad935c493dc133099
#
_cell.length_a   1.000
_cell.length_b   1.000
_cell.length_c   1.000
_cell.angle_alpha   90.00
_cell.angle_beta   90.00
_cell.angle_gamma   90.00
#
_symmetry.space_group_name_H-M   'P 1'
#
loop_
_entity.id
_entity.type
_entity.pdbx_description
1 polymer ?
#
loop_
_entity_poly.entity_id
_entity_poly.type
_entity_poly.pdbx_seq_one_letter_code
_entity_poly.pdbx_strand_id
1 'polypeptide(L)'
;MDKIIVITSNIAPYRKEWCEELAKFYDVTIVYTKDHDYERDDRWLQKESKTCRILKLKNDKDRFDALCFDVIDVIRDNKDALIVFDGYGPKTNLLGLLYCRLKGRFSLVNVDGYPTERKKSFLKETVKRFVIGKLCTGFTASGEATKEHLLSYGAKEDRIIVHNFSSIREKQIAGRPYSREEKLEIRKKLGIQSEKQIVLGVGRFLPLKRFEDLIDAVLMCKTAPDLYLLGGKPEASYLKHAGDSDRIHFIDFVLPEQVDDYYRAADLFVLPSETDVWGLVLNEAMAQGLPLIASDSVVGARSLIRENGKIFRTYDVKELSEDIDLCLEKDNHQKMSAESLDIVRDFTIENMVRRQKPFIDAYFEREKRK
;
A
#
# COMPACT_ATOMS: atom_id res chain seq x y z
N MET A 1 16.60 25.23 2.47
CA MET A 1 16.16 23.99 1.83
C MET A 1 15.04 24.30 0.86
N ASP A 2 15.01 23.62 -0.26
CA ASP A 2 13.92 23.72 -1.22
C ASP A 2 12.64 23.17 -0.58
N LYS A 3 11.46 23.76 -0.89
CA LYS A 3 10.21 23.48 -0.18
C LYS A 3 9.33 22.50 -0.94
N ILE A 4 8.75 21.54 -0.23
CA ILE A 4 7.75 20.61 -0.75
C ILE A 4 6.49 20.71 0.10
N ILE A 5 5.33 20.82 -0.54
CA ILE A 5 4.03 20.78 0.11
C ILE A 5 3.29 19.54 -0.38
N VAL A 6 3.00 18.61 0.53
CA VAL A 6 2.25 17.38 0.25
C VAL A 6 0.81 17.58 0.70
N ILE A 7 -0.13 17.51 -0.24
CA ILE A 7 -1.57 17.67 0.02
C ILE A 7 -2.24 16.30 -0.04
N THR A 8 -2.78 15.86 1.10
CA THR A 8 -3.40 14.54 1.28
C THR A 8 -4.76 14.64 1.96
N SER A 9 -5.57 13.59 1.87
CA SER A 9 -6.85 13.54 2.59
C SER A 9 -6.65 13.30 4.09
N ASN A 10 -5.78 12.38 4.46
CA ASN A 10 -5.39 12.05 5.84
C ASN A 10 -3.89 11.70 5.89
N ILE A 11 -3.33 11.65 7.10
CA ILE A 11 -1.93 11.31 7.29
C ILE A 11 -1.82 9.83 7.72
N ALA A 12 -1.76 8.94 6.73
CA ALA A 12 -1.48 7.53 6.95
C ALA A 12 -0.04 7.32 7.45
N PRO A 13 0.25 6.26 8.24
CA PRO A 13 1.60 5.98 8.74
C PRO A 13 2.67 5.98 7.64
N TYR A 14 2.46 5.22 6.57
CA TYR A 14 3.40 5.13 5.46
C TYR A 14 3.59 6.49 4.73
N ARG A 15 2.55 7.33 4.70
CA ARG A 15 2.64 8.67 4.10
C ARG A 15 3.47 9.61 4.95
N LYS A 16 3.29 9.56 6.28
CA LYS A 16 4.13 10.28 7.23
C LYS A 16 5.59 9.85 7.11
N GLU A 17 5.86 8.55 7.15
CA GLU A 17 7.20 7.97 7.05
C GLU A 17 7.91 8.41 5.76
N TRP A 18 7.20 8.43 4.63
CA TRP A 18 7.72 8.93 3.36
C TRP A 18 8.02 10.44 3.41
N CYS A 19 7.13 11.25 4.00
CA CYS A 19 7.37 12.69 4.16
C CYS A 19 8.56 12.97 5.08
N GLU A 20 8.70 12.22 6.18
CA GLU A 20 9.84 12.35 7.09
C GLU A 20 11.16 11.91 6.44
N GLU A 21 11.14 10.95 5.52
CA GLU A 21 12.31 10.59 4.73
C GLU A 21 12.68 11.69 3.73
N LEU A 22 11.69 12.30 3.06
CA LEU A 22 11.90 13.48 2.21
C LEU A 22 12.45 14.67 3.00
N ALA A 23 12.03 14.86 4.25
CA ALA A 23 12.46 15.95 5.11
C ALA A 23 13.95 15.90 5.47
N LYS A 24 14.65 14.81 5.20
CA LYS A 24 16.12 14.78 5.29
C LYS A 24 16.80 15.65 4.20
N PHE A 25 16.11 15.98 3.12
CA PHE A 25 16.64 16.67 1.95
C PHE A 25 15.94 18.00 1.65
N TYR A 26 14.66 18.16 2.05
CA TYR A 26 13.79 19.26 1.70
C TYR A 26 13.06 19.82 2.94
N ASP A 27 12.55 21.06 2.86
CA ASP A 27 11.60 21.60 3.86
C ASP A 27 10.19 21.09 3.51
N VAL A 28 9.69 20.10 4.25
CA VAL A 28 8.44 19.41 3.94
C VAL A 28 7.30 19.88 4.83
N THR A 29 6.20 20.29 4.20
CA THR A 29 4.93 20.58 4.87
C THR A 29 3.86 19.58 4.40
N ILE A 30 3.21 18.91 5.35
CA ILE A 30 2.06 18.03 5.09
C ILE A 30 0.78 18.83 5.31
N VAL A 31 -0.07 18.90 4.30
CA VAL A 31 -1.37 19.57 4.35
C VAL A 31 -2.46 18.52 4.20
N TYR A 32 -3.40 18.45 5.15
CA TYR A 32 -4.42 17.42 5.16
C TYR A 32 -5.83 17.99 5.36
N THR A 33 -6.86 17.22 4.95
CA THR A 33 -8.25 17.69 4.90
C THR A 33 -9.14 17.10 5.97
N LYS A 34 -8.82 15.93 6.57
CA LYS A 34 -9.68 15.26 7.54
C LYS A 34 -8.93 14.69 8.74
N ASP A 35 -9.56 14.78 9.93
CA ASP A 35 -9.02 14.28 11.20
C ASP A 35 -9.36 12.81 11.47
N HIS A 36 -10.45 12.29 10.90
CA HIS A 36 -10.95 10.95 11.13
C HIS A 36 -11.04 10.17 9.84
N ASP A 37 -10.83 8.89 9.93
CA ASP A 37 -11.12 7.96 8.84
C ASP A 37 -12.23 7.00 9.30
N TYR A 38 -13.46 7.23 8.86
CA TYR A 38 -14.63 6.42 9.25
C TYR A 38 -14.50 4.93 8.92
N GLU A 39 -13.53 4.58 8.07
CA GLU A 39 -13.26 3.21 7.69
C GLU A 39 -12.10 2.58 8.47
N ARG A 40 -11.38 3.35 9.30
CA ARG A 40 -10.19 2.90 10.03
C ARG A 40 -10.24 3.37 11.47
N ASP A 41 -9.53 2.64 12.34
CA ASP A 41 -9.32 3.05 13.73
C ASP A 41 -8.52 4.36 13.77
N ASP A 42 -8.96 5.34 14.57
CA ASP A 42 -8.31 6.65 14.71
C ASP A 42 -6.86 6.54 15.19
N ARG A 43 -6.52 5.48 15.93
CA ARG A 43 -5.15 5.17 16.37
C ARG A 43 -4.18 4.93 15.21
N TRP A 44 -4.71 4.62 14.03
CA TRP A 44 -3.92 4.45 12.82
C TRP A 44 -3.47 5.79 12.21
N LEU A 45 -4.19 6.90 12.46
CA LEU A 45 -3.86 8.21 11.89
C LEU A 45 -2.72 8.87 12.65
N GLN A 46 -1.79 9.49 11.91
CA GLN A 46 -0.61 10.17 12.44
C GLN A 46 -0.80 11.70 12.34
N LYS A 47 -1.04 12.37 13.49
CA LYS A 47 -1.31 13.82 13.51
C LYS A 47 -0.10 14.67 13.89
N GLU A 48 1.02 14.03 14.21
CA GLU A 48 2.26 14.71 14.63
C GLU A 48 3.46 14.20 13.85
N SER A 49 4.41 15.09 13.59
CA SER A 49 5.71 14.77 13.02
C SER A 49 6.78 15.61 13.69
N LYS A 50 7.99 15.03 13.89
CA LYS A 50 9.13 15.75 14.46
C LYS A 50 9.91 16.54 13.40
N THR A 51 9.75 16.21 12.13
CA THR A 51 10.56 16.73 11.03
C THR A 51 9.77 17.52 10.00
N CYS A 52 8.46 17.25 9.88
CA CYS A 52 7.58 17.92 8.93
C CYS A 52 6.65 18.88 9.65
N ARG A 53 6.40 20.05 9.03
CA ARG A 53 5.28 20.91 9.44
C ARG A 53 3.96 20.26 9.01
N ILE A 54 2.96 20.33 9.88
CA ILE A 54 1.62 19.79 9.59
C ILE A 54 0.60 20.93 9.61
N LEU A 55 -0.22 21.02 8.57
CA LEU A 55 -1.29 21.99 8.42
C LEU A 55 -2.61 21.30 8.09
N LYS A 56 -3.69 21.68 8.75
CA LYS A 56 -5.03 21.21 8.43
C LYS A 56 -5.75 22.26 7.59
N LEU A 57 -6.38 21.85 6.49
CA LEU A 57 -7.30 22.66 5.73
C LEU A 57 -8.67 22.72 6.43
N LYS A 58 -9.40 23.82 6.22
CA LYS A 58 -10.74 23.99 6.80
C LYS A 58 -11.73 23.01 6.20
N ASN A 59 -12.17 22.06 7.00
CA ASN A 59 -13.14 21.04 6.64
C ASN A 59 -14.12 20.84 7.81
N ASP A 60 -15.14 21.69 7.88
CA ASP A 60 -16.08 21.70 8.99
C ASP A 60 -16.92 20.41 9.14
N LYS A 61 -16.97 19.57 8.11
CA LYS A 61 -17.77 18.33 8.08
C LYS A 61 -16.92 17.06 8.08
N ASP A 62 -15.62 17.18 8.15
CA ASP A 62 -14.62 16.08 8.13
C ASP A 62 -14.92 14.95 7.10
N ARG A 63 -15.45 15.33 5.93
CA ARG A 63 -15.86 14.42 4.87
C ARG A 63 -14.66 13.97 4.06
N PHE A 64 -14.62 12.70 3.68
CA PHE A 64 -13.58 12.13 2.80
C PHE A 64 -13.41 12.92 1.50
N ASP A 65 -14.51 13.36 0.91
CA ASP A 65 -14.56 14.06 -0.37
C ASP A 65 -14.85 15.57 -0.19
N ALA A 66 -14.29 16.17 0.88
CA ALA A 66 -14.43 17.58 1.14
C ALA A 66 -13.79 18.44 0.05
N LEU A 67 -14.43 19.57 -0.26
CA LEU A 67 -13.88 20.61 -1.12
C LEU A 67 -13.40 21.77 -0.24
N CYS A 68 -12.08 21.84 0.00
CA CYS A 68 -11.46 22.89 0.80
C CYS A 68 -10.86 23.96 -0.10
N PHE A 69 -11.45 25.16 -0.12
CA PHE A 69 -11.00 26.25 -0.98
C PHE A 69 -9.68 26.88 -0.54
N ASP A 70 -9.35 26.80 0.74
CA ASP A 70 -8.09 27.30 1.31
C ASP A 70 -6.85 26.57 0.78
N VAL A 71 -7.00 25.44 0.09
CA VAL A 71 -5.93 24.82 -0.69
C VAL A 71 -5.33 25.79 -1.71
N ILE A 72 -6.14 26.71 -2.29
CA ILE A 72 -5.68 27.73 -3.23
C ILE A 72 -4.75 28.72 -2.53
N ASP A 73 -5.10 29.14 -1.30
CA ASP A 73 -4.28 30.06 -0.51
C ASP A 73 -2.94 29.42 -0.15
N VAL A 74 -2.95 28.16 0.29
CA VAL A 74 -1.71 27.38 0.56
C VAL A 74 -0.81 27.35 -0.68
N ILE A 75 -1.36 27.07 -1.85
CA ILE A 75 -0.58 27.00 -3.10
C ILE A 75 -0.09 28.40 -3.51
N ARG A 76 -0.92 29.43 -3.41
CA ARG A 76 -0.60 30.81 -3.79
C ARG A 76 0.51 31.40 -2.92
N ASP A 77 0.43 31.17 -1.60
CA ASP A 77 1.34 31.76 -0.63
C ASP A 77 2.72 31.06 -0.59
N ASN A 78 2.86 29.92 -1.26
CA ASN A 78 4.10 29.14 -1.38
C ASN A 78 4.52 28.98 -2.85
N LYS A 79 4.86 30.11 -3.50
CA LYS A 79 5.18 30.14 -4.95
C LYS A 79 6.43 29.34 -5.33
N ASP A 80 7.39 29.25 -4.43
CA ASP A 80 8.67 28.56 -4.55
C ASP A 80 8.62 27.05 -4.24
N ALA A 81 7.50 26.56 -3.70
CA ALA A 81 7.36 25.16 -3.32
C ALA A 81 6.95 24.25 -4.47
N LEU A 82 7.47 23.03 -4.49
CA LEU A 82 6.90 21.92 -5.26
C LEU A 82 5.62 21.44 -4.58
N ILE A 83 4.52 21.42 -5.32
CA ILE A 83 3.24 20.90 -4.81
C ILE A 83 3.09 19.44 -5.22
N VAL A 84 2.87 18.59 -4.23
CA VAL A 84 2.62 17.15 -4.42
C VAL A 84 1.22 16.82 -3.93
N PHE A 85 0.38 16.29 -4.80
CA PHE A 85 -0.96 15.84 -4.47
C PHE A 85 -0.99 14.33 -4.27
N ASP A 86 -1.61 13.89 -3.18
CA ASP A 86 -1.84 12.48 -2.91
C ASP A 86 -3.12 12.01 -3.62
N GLY A 87 -2.94 11.51 -4.83
CA GLY A 87 -4.01 11.15 -5.76
C GLY A 87 -4.63 12.33 -6.50
N TYR A 88 -5.31 12.00 -7.59
CA TYR A 88 -6.05 12.96 -8.43
C TYR A 88 -7.58 12.87 -8.25
N GLY A 89 -8.07 12.00 -7.35
CA GLY A 89 -9.51 11.78 -7.14
C GLY A 89 -10.20 12.78 -6.20
N PRO A 90 -9.61 13.14 -5.04
CA PRO A 90 -10.25 14.03 -4.08
C PRO A 90 -10.55 15.40 -4.67
N LYS A 91 -11.73 15.98 -4.35
CA LYS A 91 -12.18 17.28 -4.90
C LYS A 91 -11.22 18.43 -4.58
N THR A 92 -10.67 18.45 -3.36
CA THR A 92 -9.66 19.44 -2.97
C THR A 92 -8.41 19.34 -3.85
N ASN A 93 -7.94 18.10 -4.14
CA ASN A 93 -6.79 17.89 -5.02
C ASN A 93 -7.10 18.32 -6.46
N LEU A 94 -8.29 18.01 -6.98
CA LEU A 94 -8.72 18.46 -8.32
C LEU A 94 -8.76 20.00 -8.42
N LEU A 95 -9.25 20.68 -7.39
CA LEU A 95 -9.24 22.15 -7.32
C LEU A 95 -7.81 22.70 -7.33
N GLY A 96 -6.93 22.13 -6.51
CA GLY A 96 -5.52 22.51 -6.45
C GLY A 96 -4.77 22.25 -7.77
N LEU A 97 -5.01 21.09 -8.41
CA LEU A 97 -4.46 20.75 -9.72
C LEU A 97 -4.91 21.73 -10.80
N LEU A 98 -6.21 22.08 -10.83
CA LEU A 98 -6.75 23.07 -11.75
C LEU A 98 -6.09 24.43 -11.54
N TYR A 99 -5.95 24.89 -10.29
CA TYR A 99 -5.27 26.14 -9.97
C TYR A 99 -3.80 26.12 -10.42
N CYS A 100 -3.05 25.06 -10.13
CA CYS A 100 -1.67 24.89 -10.61
C CYS A 100 -1.61 24.97 -12.14
N ARG A 101 -2.51 24.28 -12.83
CA ARG A 101 -2.56 24.26 -14.31
C ARG A 101 -2.84 25.65 -14.90
N LEU A 102 -3.80 26.40 -14.35
CA LEU A 102 -4.16 27.76 -14.79
C LEU A 102 -3.03 28.76 -14.54
N LYS A 103 -2.23 28.56 -13.48
CA LYS A 103 -1.07 29.40 -13.16
C LYS A 103 0.23 28.93 -13.80
N GLY A 104 0.20 27.92 -14.65
CA GLY A 104 1.41 27.35 -15.28
C GLY A 104 2.39 26.70 -14.30
N ARG A 105 1.92 26.36 -13.08
CA ARG A 105 2.76 25.71 -12.06
C ARG A 105 2.86 24.22 -12.30
N PHE A 106 4.07 23.71 -12.18
CA PHE A 106 4.29 22.27 -12.14
C PHE A 106 3.81 21.69 -10.79
N SER A 107 3.24 20.49 -10.84
CA SER A 107 2.82 19.74 -9.67
C SER A 107 3.07 18.24 -9.90
N LEU A 108 3.37 17.51 -8.84
CA LEU A 108 3.42 16.05 -8.84
C LEU A 108 2.12 15.47 -8.29
N VAL A 109 1.74 14.32 -8.80
CA VAL A 109 0.62 13.53 -8.26
C VAL A 109 1.14 12.15 -7.87
N ASN A 110 1.04 11.81 -6.60
CA ASN A 110 1.30 10.45 -6.14
C ASN A 110 0.15 9.54 -6.54
N VAL A 111 0.46 8.44 -7.20
CA VAL A 111 -0.52 7.43 -7.60
C VAL A 111 -0.08 6.08 -7.04
N ASP A 112 -0.70 5.72 -5.90
CA ASP A 112 -0.39 4.49 -5.17
C ASP A 112 -0.90 3.22 -5.90
N GLY A 113 -1.71 3.40 -6.95
CA GLY A 113 -2.28 2.36 -7.78
C GLY A 113 -3.61 2.78 -8.38
N TYR A 114 -4.37 1.82 -8.85
CA TYR A 114 -5.68 2.05 -9.45
C TYR A 114 -6.61 0.88 -9.13
N PRO A 115 -7.94 1.13 -8.99
CA PRO A 115 -8.88 0.04 -8.79
C PRO A 115 -9.02 -0.81 -10.06
N THR A 116 -9.03 -2.12 -9.91
CA THR A 116 -9.25 -3.10 -10.98
C THR A 116 -10.75 -3.28 -11.23
N GLU A 117 -11.43 -2.20 -11.64
CA GLU A 117 -12.87 -2.24 -11.90
C GLU A 117 -13.20 -3.09 -13.13
N ARG A 118 -14.13 -4.06 -12.98
CA ARG A 118 -14.61 -4.90 -14.08
C ARG A 118 -15.55 -4.16 -15.04
N LYS A 119 -16.28 -3.14 -14.53
CA LYS A 119 -17.21 -2.32 -15.34
C LYS A 119 -16.73 -0.87 -15.38
N LYS A 120 -16.30 -0.42 -16.54
CA LYS A 120 -15.88 0.95 -16.78
C LYS A 120 -17.05 1.80 -17.25
N SER A 121 -17.30 2.93 -16.60
CA SER A 121 -18.26 3.93 -17.07
C SER A 121 -17.58 4.86 -18.08
N PHE A 122 -18.13 5.00 -19.27
CA PHE A 122 -17.58 5.89 -20.32
C PHE A 122 -17.35 7.32 -19.83
N LEU A 123 -18.29 7.87 -19.06
CA LEU A 123 -18.13 9.21 -18.50
C LEU A 123 -16.97 9.33 -17.53
N LYS A 124 -16.85 8.37 -16.60
CA LYS A 124 -15.72 8.32 -15.65
C LYS A 124 -14.37 8.18 -16.38
N GLU A 125 -14.30 7.35 -17.41
CA GLU A 125 -13.10 7.17 -18.23
C GLU A 125 -12.69 8.46 -18.97
N THR A 126 -13.67 9.18 -19.51
CA THR A 126 -13.43 10.47 -20.20
C THR A 126 -12.91 11.53 -19.23
N VAL A 127 -13.53 11.64 -18.04
CA VAL A 127 -13.05 12.56 -16.99
C VAL A 127 -11.64 12.18 -16.53
N LYS A 128 -11.38 10.89 -16.28
CA LYS A 128 -10.04 10.42 -15.89
C LYS A 128 -8.99 10.75 -16.95
N ARG A 129 -9.29 10.55 -18.23
CA ARG A 129 -8.41 10.90 -19.35
C ARG A 129 -8.15 12.41 -19.41
N PHE A 130 -9.13 13.24 -19.17
CA PHE A 130 -8.94 14.69 -19.09
C PHE A 130 -8.05 15.08 -17.90
N VAL A 131 -8.32 14.54 -16.70
CA VAL A 131 -7.55 14.87 -15.50
C VAL A 131 -6.09 14.44 -15.65
N ILE A 132 -5.83 13.19 -16.01
CA ILE A 132 -4.47 12.65 -16.15
C ILE A 132 -3.74 13.30 -17.33
N GLY A 133 -4.36 13.32 -18.52
CA GLY A 133 -3.69 13.76 -19.73
C GLY A 133 -3.56 15.28 -19.90
N LYS A 134 -4.40 16.07 -19.26
CA LYS A 134 -4.45 17.54 -19.46
C LYS A 134 -4.25 18.36 -18.20
N LEU A 135 -4.72 17.89 -17.05
CA LEU A 135 -4.68 18.67 -15.81
C LEU A 135 -3.38 18.41 -15.03
N CYS A 136 -3.03 17.14 -14.82
CA CYS A 136 -1.80 16.76 -14.12
C CYS A 136 -0.55 17.06 -14.96
N THR A 137 0.55 17.45 -14.29
CA THR A 137 1.80 17.83 -14.97
C THR A 137 2.96 16.88 -14.74
N GLY A 138 2.95 16.11 -13.65
CA GLY A 138 3.91 15.05 -13.35
C GLY A 138 3.33 14.03 -12.38
N PHE A 139 3.93 12.84 -12.33
CA PHE A 139 3.43 11.73 -11.53
C PHE A 139 4.55 10.98 -10.83
N THR A 140 4.23 10.43 -9.66
CA THR A 140 4.96 9.32 -9.08
C THR A 140 4.04 8.09 -9.13
N ALA A 141 4.50 7.01 -9.73
CA ALA A 141 3.78 5.76 -9.89
C ALA A 141 4.33 4.71 -8.91
N SER A 142 3.43 3.97 -8.26
CA SER A 142 3.79 2.93 -7.29
C SER A 142 4.64 1.80 -7.88
N GLY A 143 4.40 1.45 -9.15
CA GLY A 143 5.11 0.41 -9.92
C GLY A 143 4.85 0.55 -11.41
N GLU A 144 5.41 -0.37 -12.21
CA GLU A 144 5.28 -0.34 -13.68
C GLU A 144 3.82 -0.44 -14.13
N ALA A 145 2.99 -1.29 -13.51
CA ALA A 145 1.57 -1.39 -13.85
C ALA A 145 0.82 -0.06 -13.67
N THR A 146 1.17 0.72 -12.64
CA THR A 146 0.61 2.07 -12.43
C THR A 146 1.13 3.05 -13.48
N LYS A 147 2.40 2.96 -13.90
CA LYS A 147 2.95 3.74 -15.00
C LYS A 147 2.21 3.44 -16.30
N GLU A 148 2.03 2.17 -16.65
CA GLU A 148 1.28 1.75 -17.85
C GLU A 148 -0.16 2.29 -17.83
N HIS A 149 -0.82 2.21 -16.68
CA HIS A 149 -2.14 2.78 -16.47
C HIS A 149 -2.16 4.29 -16.76
N LEU A 150 -1.23 5.06 -16.21
CA LEU A 150 -1.14 6.50 -16.45
C LEU A 150 -0.89 6.83 -17.94
N LEU A 151 0.00 6.09 -18.60
CA LEU A 151 0.27 6.23 -20.04
C LEU A 151 -0.98 6.00 -20.88
N SER A 152 -1.80 4.99 -20.53
CA SER A 152 -3.06 4.67 -21.23
C SER A 152 -4.10 5.79 -21.16
N TYR A 153 -4.01 6.69 -20.17
CA TYR A 153 -4.84 7.88 -20.02
C TYR A 153 -4.18 9.16 -20.53
N GLY A 154 -3.01 9.07 -21.19
CA GLY A 154 -2.37 10.18 -21.88
C GLY A 154 -1.36 10.97 -21.05
N ALA A 155 -0.89 10.42 -19.92
CA ALA A 155 0.29 10.95 -19.25
C ALA A 155 1.54 10.80 -20.16
N LYS A 156 2.51 11.70 -20.04
CA LYS A 156 3.77 11.63 -20.77
C LYS A 156 4.79 10.81 -19.99
N GLU A 157 5.51 9.93 -20.65
CA GLU A 157 6.47 9.02 -20.04
C GLU A 157 7.60 9.76 -19.30
N ASP A 158 8.13 10.83 -19.89
CA ASP A 158 9.17 11.69 -19.31
C ASP A 158 8.74 12.45 -18.04
N ARG A 159 7.48 12.31 -17.64
CA ARG A 159 6.89 12.94 -16.46
C ARG A 159 6.38 11.95 -15.41
N ILE A 160 6.72 10.67 -15.56
CA ILE A 160 6.33 9.62 -14.63
C ILE A 160 7.59 9.05 -13.98
N ILE A 161 7.63 9.03 -12.66
CA ILE A 161 8.68 8.41 -11.85
C ILE A 161 8.10 7.14 -11.23
N VAL A 162 8.65 5.99 -11.52
CA VAL A 162 8.34 4.76 -10.80
C VAL A 162 9.19 4.71 -9.54
N HIS A 163 8.54 4.75 -8.36
CA HIS A 163 9.24 4.87 -7.09
C HIS A 163 9.25 3.60 -6.22
N ASN A 164 8.61 2.52 -6.67
CA ASN A 164 8.52 1.26 -5.92
C ASN A 164 7.86 1.46 -4.55
N PHE A 165 6.55 1.66 -4.55
CA PHE A 165 5.77 2.03 -3.37
C PHE A 165 5.91 1.03 -2.23
N SER A 166 6.05 1.54 -0.99
CA SER A 166 6.25 0.74 0.20
C SER A 166 5.75 1.41 1.48
N SER A 167 5.49 0.59 2.51
CA SER A 167 5.31 0.99 3.90
C SER A 167 6.51 0.64 4.79
N ILE A 168 7.54 -0.03 4.21
CA ILE A 168 8.64 -0.64 4.96
C ILE A 168 9.89 0.24 4.89
N ARG A 169 10.59 0.37 6.04
CA ARG A 169 11.94 0.92 6.10
C ARG A 169 13.00 -0.18 5.99
N GLU A 170 14.19 0.17 5.48
CA GLU A 170 15.32 -0.77 5.35
C GLU A 170 15.63 -1.52 6.66
N LYS A 171 15.51 -0.86 7.81
CA LYS A 171 15.74 -1.44 9.15
C LYS A 171 14.73 -2.52 9.58
N GLN A 172 13.58 -2.61 8.91
CA GLN A 172 12.52 -3.58 9.22
C GLN A 172 12.68 -4.90 8.46
N ILE A 173 13.60 -4.93 7.48
CA ILE A 173 13.87 -6.14 6.69
C ILE A 173 14.65 -7.13 7.55
N ALA A 174 14.15 -8.37 7.65
CA ALA A 174 14.86 -9.46 8.32
C ALA A 174 16.18 -9.77 7.61
N GLY A 175 17.22 -10.06 8.38
CA GLY A 175 18.55 -10.37 7.82
C GLY A 175 18.59 -11.69 7.05
N ARG A 176 17.72 -12.63 7.41
CA ARG A 176 17.53 -13.95 6.80
C ARG A 176 16.12 -14.49 7.09
N PRO A 177 15.66 -15.51 6.36
CA PRO A 177 14.43 -16.21 6.74
C PRO A 177 14.54 -16.79 8.16
N TYR A 178 13.43 -16.77 8.90
CA TYR A 178 13.34 -17.35 10.24
C TYR A 178 13.35 -18.86 10.19
N SER A 179 14.10 -19.50 11.10
CA SER A 179 14.09 -20.96 11.26
C SER A 179 12.76 -21.42 11.86
N ARG A 180 12.49 -22.73 11.75
CA ARG A 180 11.29 -23.31 12.38
C ARG A 180 11.27 -23.10 13.89
N GLU A 181 12.42 -23.27 14.54
CA GLU A 181 12.57 -23.11 15.98
C GLU A 181 12.27 -21.67 16.41
N GLU A 182 12.82 -20.68 15.69
CA GLU A 182 12.54 -19.26 15.93
C GLU A 182 11.05 -18.94 15.77
N LYS A 183 10.41 -19.46 14.72
CA LYS A 183 8.96 -19.29 14.52
C LYS A 183 8.15 -19.89 15.66
N LEU A 184 8.50 -21.09 16.13
CA LEU A 184 7.81 -21.73 17.27
C LEU A 184 7.97 -20.93 18.56
N GLU A 185 9.13 -20.33 18.81
CA GLU A 185 9.33 -19.44 19.96
C GLU A 185 8.46 -18.18 19.87
N ILE A 186 8.35 -17.58 18.68
CA ILE A 186 7.48 -16.42 18.46
C ILE A 186 6.01 -16.81 18.64
N ARG A 187 5.59 -17.95 18.07
CA ARG A 187 4.23 -18.51 18.26
C ARG A 187 3.88 -18.67 19.72
N LYS A 188 4.79 -19.23 20.52
CA LYS A 188 4.60 -19.38 21.96
C LYS A 188 4.37 -18.04 22.65
N LYS A 189 5.10 -16.98 22.29
CA LYS A 189 4.92 -15.62 22.81
C LYS A 189 3.56 -15.04 22.43
N LEU A 190 3.06 -15.34 21.22
CA LEU A 190 1.75 -14.92 20.73
C LEU A 190 0.59 -15.79 21.26
N GLY A 191 0.86 -16.84 22.04
CA GLY A 191 -0.17 -17.79 22.51
C GLY A 191 -0.65 -18.75 21.42
N ILE A 192 0.05 -18.85 20.28
CA ILE A 192 -0.25 -19.76 19.19
C ILE A 192 0.34 -21.13 19.53
N GLN A 193 -0.53 -22.14 19.68
CA GLN A 193 -0.11 -23.50 20.06
C GLN A 193 0.18 -24.42 18.87
N SER A 194 -0.03 -23.92 17.64
CA SER A 194 0.15 -24.74 16.43
C SER A 194 1.60 -25.01 16.12
N GLU A 195 1.90 -26.30 15.88
CA GLU A 195 3.16 -26.75 15.31
C GLU A 195 3.07 -26.97 13.78
N LYS A 196 1.87 -26.86 13.18
CA LYS A 196 1.68 -26.97 11.73
C LYS A 196 2.27 -25.75 11.01
N GLN A 197 2.31 -25.81 9.70
CA GLN A 197 2.58 -24.62 8.90
C GLN A 197 1.42 -23.64 9.00
N ILE A 198 1.73 -22.34 9.02
CA ILE A 198 0.75 -21.27 9.18
C ILE A 198 0.65 -20.43 7.91
N VAL A 199 -0.55 -20.37 7.37
CA VAL A 199 -0.95 -19.39 6.37
C VAL A 199 -1.51 -18.15 7.09
N LEU A 200 -1.05 -16.96 6.71
CA LEU A 200 -1.46 -15.69 7.30
C LEU A 200 -2.19 -14.82 6.28
N GLY A 201 -3.36 -14.31 6.65
CA GLY A 201 -4.05 -13.23 5.97
C GLY A 201 -4.17 -12.01 6.89
N VAL A 202 -3.82 -10.80 6.41
CA VAL A 202 -3.90 -9.56 7.17
C VAL A 202 -4.74 -8.53 6.43
N GLY A 203 -5.75 -7.98 7.10
CA GLY A 203 -6.61 -6.94 6.56
C GLY A 203 -7.97 -6.91 7.21
N ARG A 204 -8.68 -5.78 7.03
CA ARG A 204 -10.05 -5.65 7.54
C ARG A 204 -10.97 -6.73 6.94
N PHE A 205 -11.91 -7.25 7.73
CA PHE A 205 -12.91 -8.18 7.26
C PHE A 205 -13.96 -7.44 6.41
N LEU A 206 -13.63 -7.23 5.14
CA LEU A 206 -14.49 -6.59 4.14
C LEU A 206 -14.71 -7.58 2.98
N PRO A 207 -15.89 -7.60 2.35
CA PRO A 207 -16.17 -8.54 1.26
C PRO A 207 -15.15 -8.50 0.12
N LEU A 208 -14.59 -7.30 -0.18
CA LEU A 208 -13.54 -7.12 -1.20
C LEU A 208 -12.21 -7.81 -0.85
N LYS A 209 -11.99 -8.20 0.41
CA LYS A 209 -10.77 -8.92 0.83
C LYS A 209 -10.85 -10.41 0.57
N ARG A 210 -12.02 -10.94 0.30
CA ARG A 210 -12.24 -12.33 -0.13
C ARG A 210 -11.59 -13.36 0.80
N PHE A 211 -11.60 -13.11 2.12
CA PHE A 211 -11.07 -14.09 3.07
C PHE A 211 -11.91 -15.37 3.14
N GLU A 212 -13.17 -15.36 2.70
CA GLU A 212 -13.97 -16.56 2.51
C GLU A 212 -13.30 -17.52 1.52
N ASP A 213 -12.79 -17.00 0.39
CA ASP A 213 -12.09 -17.83 -0.62
C ASP A 213 -10.80 -18.42 -0.02
N LEU A 214 -10.09 -17.68 0.85
CA LEU A 214 -8.90 -18.18 1.52
C LEU A 214 -9.23 -19.27 2.55
N ILE A 215 -10.31 -19.12 3.32
CA ILE A 215 -10.79 -20.14 4.24
C ILE A 215 -11.09 -21.42 3.47
N ASP A 216 -11.89 -21.34 2.41
CA ASP A 216 -12.27 -22.48 1.61
C ASP A 216 -11.04 -23.16 0.98
N ALA A 217 -10.09 -22.38 0.45
CA ALA A 217 -8.85 -22.90 -0.12
C ALA A 217 -8.00 -23.65 0.90
N VAL A 218 -7.79 -23.08 2.10
CA VAL A 218 -7.02 -23.72 3.18
C VAL A 218 -7.67 -25.02 3.64
N LEU A 219 -9.02 -25.08 3.70
CA LEU A 219 -9.74 -26.31 4.05
C LEU A 219 -9.54 -27.41 3.01
N MET A 220 -9.28 -27.05 1.74
CA MET A 220 -9.01 -27.98 0.64
C MET A 220 -7.55 -28.43 0.56
N CYS A 221 -6.60 -27.75 1.20
CA CYS A 221 -5.16 -28.06 1.11
C CYS A 221 -4.82 -29.46 1.63
N LYS A 222 -3.98 -30.17 0.89
CA LYS A 222 -3.45 -31.50 1.28
C LYS A 222 -2.44 -31.40 2.43
N THR A 223 -1.66 -30.31 2.49
CA THR A 223 -0.72 -30.00 3.57
C THR A 223 -1.43 -29.70 4.89
N ALA A 224 -2.73 -29.42 4.84
CA ALA A 224 -3.58 -29.12 5.99
C ALA A 224 -2.98 -28.05 6.95
N PRO A 225 -2.54 -26.89 6.46
CA PRO A 225 -2.00 -25.84 7.31
C PRO A 225 -3.07 -25.21 8.20
N ASP A 226 -2.64 -24.49 9.23
CA ASP A 226 -3.52 -23.61 9.98
C ASP A 226 -3.59 -22.23 9.33
N LEU A 227 -4.76 -21.61 9.32
CA LEU A 227 -5.00 -20.26 8.83
C LEU A 227 -5.20 -19.29 9.99
N TYR A 228 -4.44 -18.21 9.99
CA TYR A 228 -4.62 -17.08 10.88
C TYR A 228 -5.06 -15.86 10.08
N LEU A 229 -6.23 -15.30 10.42
CA LEU A 229 -6.79 -14.09 9.80
C LEU A 229 -6.77 -12.96 10.81
N LEU A 230 -5.99 -11.92 10.52
CA LEU A 230 -5.74 -10.77 11.38
C LEU A 230 -6.47 -9.54 10.83
N GLY A 231 -7.40 -8.95 11.60
CA GLY A 231 -8.05 -7.74 11.09
C GLY A 231 -9.33 -7.29 11.76
N GLY A 232 -9.66 -7.85 12.90
CA GLY A 232 -10.83 -7.50 13.70
C GLY A 232 -11.76 -8.67 13.98
N LYS A 233 -12.98 -8.36 14.37
CA LYS A 233 -14.00 -9.38 14.63
C LYS A 233 -14.61 -9.88 13.32
N PRO A 234 -14.63 -11.21 13.09
CA PRO A 234 -15.21 -11.76 11.87
C PRO A 234 -16.74 -11.59 11.85
N GLU A 235 -17.28 -11.32 10.67
CA GLU A 235 -18.71 -11.36 10.42
C GLU A 235 -19.22 -12.81 10.31
N ALA A 236 -20.56 -12.99 10.38
CA ALA A 236 -21.18 -14.32 10.34
C ALA A 236 -20.85 -15.13 9.07
N SER A 237 -20.59 -14.46 7.94
CA SER A 237 -20.19 -15.12 6.70
C SER A 237 -18.87 -15.86 6.86
N TYR A 238 -17.85 -15.24 7.45
CA TYR A 238 -16.53 -15.86 7.68
C TYR A 238 -16.63 -17.06 8.63
N LEU A 239 -17.41 -16.91 9.70
CA LEU A 239 -17.64 -18.00 10.66
C LEU A 239 -18.34 -19.20 9.98
N LYS A 240 -19.27 -18.93 9.05
CA LYS A 240 -19.95 -19.97 8.30
C LYS A 240 -18.99 -20.76 7.38
N HIS A 241 -18.05 -20.07 6.69
CA HIS A 241 -17.02 -20.73 5.87
C HIS A 241 -16.02 -21.53 6.73
N ALA A 242 -15.64 -21.00 7.89
CA ALA A 242 -14.77 -21.71 8.84
C ALA A 242 -15.42 -22.99 9.41
N GLY A 243 -16.75 -22.98 9.58
CA GLY A 243 -17.49 -24.09 10.21
C GLY A 243 -16.93 -24.44 11.58
N ASP A 244 -16.85 -25.74 11.91
CA ASP A 244 -16.27 -26.27 13.15
C ASP A 244 -14.79 -26.61 13.01
N SER A 245 -14.09 -26.06 12.03
CA SER A 245 -12.67 -26.35 11.79
C SER A 245 -11.79 -25.78 12.88
N ASP A 246 -10.95 -26.61 13.48
CA ASP A 246 -9.91 -26.22 14.44
C ASP A 246 -8.66 -25.59 13.79
N ARG A 247 -8.66 -25.48 12.45
CA ARG A 247 -7.54 -24.91 11.67
C ARG A 247 -7.71 -23.43 11.34
N ILE A 248 -8.88 -22.84 11.55
CA ILE A 248 -9.19 -21.47 11.16
C ILE A 248 -9.25 -20.60 12.41
N HIS A 249 -8.35 -19.61 12.50
CA HIS A 249 -8.19 -18.74 13.64
C HIS A 249 -8.39 -17.28 13.26
N PHE A 250 -9.28 -16.60 13.98
CA PHE A 250 -9.53 -15.17 13.80
C PHE A 250 -8.86 -14.39 14.93
N ILE A 251 -8.02 -13.42 14.56
CA ILE A 251 -7.32 -12.55 15.50
C ILE A 251 -7.93 -11.14 15.41
N ASP A 252 -8.32 -10.60 16.54
CA ASP A 252 -8.85 -9.23 16.64
C ASP A 252 -7.81 -8.20 16.18
N PHE A 253 -8.21 -6.94 16.13
CA PHE A 253 -7.31 -5.85 15.78
C PHE A 253 -6.09 -5.81 16.70
N VAL A 254 -4.91 -5.78 16.12
CA VAL A 254 -3.63 -5.56 16.81
C VAL A 254 -2.98 -4.28 16.30
N LEU A 255 -2.17 -3.65 17.15
CA LEU A 255 -1.44 -2.45 16.75
C LEU A 255 -0.39 -2.77 15.68
N PRO A 256 -0.05 -1.82 14.79
CA PRO A 256 0.92 -2.04 13.71
C PRO A 256 2.25 -2.63 14.20
N GLU A 257 2.75 -2.22 15.37
CA GLU A 257 4.01 -2.70 15.93
C GLU A 257 3.97 -4.19 16.35
N GLN A 258 2.78 -4.73 16.55
CA GLN A 258 2.57 -6.13 16.94
C GLN A 258 2.34 -7.05 15.72
N VAL A 259 1.95 -6.48 14.57
CA VAL A 259 1.66 -7.24 13.34
C VAL A 259 2.92 -7.96 12.85
N ASP A 260 4.09 -7.36 13.01
CA ASP A 260 5.38 -7.93 12.60
C ASP A 260 5.63 -9.31 13.21
N ASP A 261 5.23 -9.54 14.47
CA ASP A 261 5.41 -10.84 15.12
C ASP A 261 4.51 -11.93 14.49
N TYR A 262 3.33 -11.57 13.97
CA TYR A 262 2.50 -12.53 13.23
C TYR A 262 3.11 -12.88 11.87
N TYR A 263 3.68 -11.90 11.14
CA TYR A 263 4.43 -12.20 9.92
C TYR A 263 5.61 -13.13 10.21
N ARG A 264 6.39 -12.89 11.28
CA ARG A 264 7.52 -13.74 11.69
C ARG A 264 7.10 -15.15 12.11
N ALA A 265 5.91 -15.29 12.69
CA ALA A 265 5.34 -16.56 13.12
C ALA A 265 4.81 -17.43 11.96
N ALA A 266 4.45 -16.81 10.84
CA ALA A 266 3.81 -17.47 9.70
C ALA A 266 4.81 -18.13 8.75
N ASP A 267 4.30 -18.99 7.86
CA ASP A 267 5.08 -19.67 6.83
C ASP A 267 4.73 -19.17 5.41
N LEU A 268 3.52 -18.66 5.21
CA LEU A 268 3.04 -18.16 3.93
C LEU A 268 2.10 -16.98 4.16
N PHE A 269 2.20 -15.97 3.33
CA PHE A 269 1.26 -14.85 3.33
C PHE A 269 0.35 -14.89 2.11
N VAL A 270 -0.96 -14.68 2.32
CA VAL A 270 -1.96 -14.70 1.23
C VAL A 270 -2.83 -13.46 1.26
N LEU A 271 -2.94 -12.77 0.10
CA LEU A 271 -3.82 -11.62 -0.13
C LEU A 271 -4.82 -11.93 -1.26
N PRO A 272 -6.01 -12.50 -0.96
CA PRO A 272 -6.95 -12.96 -1.97
C PRO A 272 -7.88 -11.86 -2.51
N SER A 273 -7.58 -10.60 -2.28
CA SER A 273 -8.46 -9.46 -2.52
C SER A 273 -9.03 -9.41 -3.95
N GLU A 274 -10.34 -9.14 -4.06
CA GLU A 274 -11.01 -8.85 -5.33
C GLU A 274 -10.52 -7.54 -5.97
N THR A 275 -10.07 -6.59 -5.15
CA THR A 275 -9.43 -5.35 -5.59
C THR A 275 -8.51 -4.82 -4.50
N ASP A 276 -7.30 -4.48 -4.86
CA ASP A 276 -6.38 -3.74 -4.01
C ASP A 276 -5.48 -2.87 -4.89
N VAL A 277 -5.40 -1.59 -4.57
CA VAL A 277 -4.62 -0.65 -5.38
C VAL A 277 -3.11 -0.89 -5.32
N TRP A 278 -2.62 -1.54 -4.24
CA TRP A 278 -1.21 -1.94 -4.11
C TRP A 278 -1.04 -3.22 -3.29
N GLY A 279 -1.60 -3.26 -2.07
CA GLY A 279 -1.39 -4.36 -1.11
C GLY A 279 -0.11 -4.17 -0.28
N LEU A 280 -0.01 -3.08 0.51
CA LEU A 280 1.15 -2.80 1.37
C LEU A 280 1.51 -3.95 2.32
N VAL A 281 0.52 -4.75 2.72
CA VAL A 281 0.72 -5.97 3.53
C VAL A 281 1.61 -7.01 2.83
N LEU A 282 1.72 -6.97 1.49
CA LEU A 282 2.68 -7.80 0.74
C LEU A 282 4.12 -7.34 1.01
N ASN A 283 4.38 -6.00 1.04
CA ASN A 283 5.69 -5.48 1.40
C ASN A 283 6.06 -5.88 2.83
N GLU A 284 5.11 -5.82 3.77
CA GLU A 284 5.29 -6.17 5.17
C GLU A 284 5.65 -7.66 5.34
N ALA A 285 4.89 -8.53 4.67
CA ALA A 285 5.17 -9.96 4.67
C ALA A 285 6.54 -10.31 4.06
N MET A 286 6.88 -9.68 2.91
CA MET A 286 8.20 -9.84 2.26
C MET A 286 9.35 -9.42 3.17
N ALA A 287 9.20 -8.34 3.93
CA ALA A 287 10.23 -7.84 4.84
C ALA A 287 10.57 -8.85 5.95
N GLN A 288 9.64 -9.76 6.27
CA GLN A 288 9.86 -10.85 7.22
C GLN A 288 10.22 -12.19 6.51
N GLY A 289 10.48 -12.16 5.20
CA GLY A 289 10.90 -13.31 4.42
C GLY A 289 9.79 -14.33 4.17
N LEU A 290 8.53 -13.92 4.08
CA LEU A 290 7.44 -14.83 3.74
C LEU A 290 7.32 -15.03 2.22
N PRO A 291 7.11 -16.25 1.73
CA PRO A 291 6.52 -16.48 0.43
C PRO A 291 5.17 -15.80 0.31
N LEU A 292 4.79 -15.39 -0.90
CA LEU A 292 3.57 -14.62 -1.12
C LEU A 292 2.62 -15.33 -2.09
N ILE A 293 1.32 -15.25 -1.81
CA ILE A 293 0.28 -15.50 -2.81
C ILE A 293 -0.65 -14.29 -2.83
N ALA A 294 -0.99 -13.81 -4.02
CA ALA A 294 -1.99 -12.77 -4.18
C ALA A 294 -2.86 -13.03 -5.41
N SER A 295 -4.07 -12.46 -5.41
CA SER A 295 -4.92 -12.50 -6.59
C SER A 295 -4.37 -11.60 -7.71
N ASP A 296 -4.73 -11.87 -8.95
CA ASP A 296 -4.40 -11.07 -10.13
C ASP A 296 -5.06 -9.67 -10.14
N SER A 297 -5.98 -9.42 -9.20
CA SER A 297 -6.65 -8.14 -8.98
C SER A 297 -5.90 -7.21 -7.99
N VAL A 298 -4.83 -7.67 -7.36
CA VAL A 298 -3.93 -6.86 -6.54
C VAL A 298 -2.88 -6.22 -7.44
N VAL A 299 -2.93 -4.90 -7.63
CA VAL A 299 -2.05 -4.21 -8.60
C VAL A 299 -0.58 -4.37 -8.25
N GLY A 300 -0.21 -4.29 -6.98
CA GLY A 300 1.16 -4.45 -6.50
C GLY A 300 1.72 -5.86 -6.68
N ALA A 301 0.86 -6.89 -6.77
CA ALA A 301 1.31 -8.28 -6.93
C ALA A 301 2.25 -8.46 -8.13
N ARG A 302 1.95 -7.79 -9.27
CA ARG A 302 2.79 -7.85 -10.48
C ARG A 302 4.21 -7.29 -10.30
N SER A 303 4.42 -6.43 -9.33
CA SER A 303 5.73 -5.85 -9.01
C SER A 303 6.45 -6.61 -7.91
N LEU A 304 5.68 -7.15 -6.94
CA LEU A 304 6.19 -7.72 -5.69
C LEU A 304 6.34 -9.24 -5.75
N ILE A 305 5.53 -9.92 -6.58
CA ILE A 305 5.56 -11.39 -6.69
C ILE A 305 6.29 -11.77 -7.98
N ARG A 306 7.36 -12.54 -7.82
CA ARG A 306 8.20 -13.10 -8.88
C ARG A 306 8.46 -14.57 -8.54
N GLU A 307 9.73 -14.96 -8.35
CA GLU A 307 10.11 -16.29 -7.88
C GLU A 307 9.81 -16.54 -6.38
N ASN A 308 9.33 -15.52 -5.67
CA ASN A 308 9.00 -15.57 -4.24
C ASN A 308 7.54 -15.95 -3.94
N GLY A 309 6.78 -16.38 -4.95
CA GLY A 309 5.37 -16.72 -4.71
C GLY A 309 4.57 -16.98 -5.96
N LYS A 310 3.24 -16.86 -5.83
CA LYS A 310 2.27 -17.13 -6.89
C LYS A 310 1.22 -16.02 -7.02
N ILE A 311 0.73 -15.80 -8.24
CA ILE A 311 -0.43 -14.96 -8.53
C ILE A 311 -1.51 -15.85 -9.10
N PHE A 312 -2.63 -15.99 -8.36
CA PHE A 312 -3.77 -16.81 -8.77
C PHE A 312 -4.88 -15.95 -9.36
N ARG A 313 -5.77 -16.56 -10.13
CA ARG A 313 -6.94 -15.89 -10.68
C ARG A 313 -7.96 -15.61 -9.59
N THR A 314 -8.38 -14.37 -9.46
CA THR A 314 -9.40 -13.95 -8.49
C THR A 314 -10.64 -14.84 -8.56
N TYR A 315 -11.13 -15.34 -7.43
CA TYR A 315 -12.20 -16.31 -7.19
C TYR A 315 -11.87 -17.77 -7.55
N ASP A 316 -10.68 -18.10 -8.00
CA ASP A 316 -10.28 -19.48 -8.24
C ASP A 316 -9.74 -20.13 -6.96
N VAL A 317 -10.67 -20.58 -6.11
CA VAL A 317 -10.37 -21.22 -4.80
C VAL A 317 -9.50 -22.47 -4.98
N LYS A 318 -9.70 -23.21 -6.10
CA LYS A 318 -8.94 -24.42 -6.37
C LYS A 318 -7.49 -24.09 -6.71
N GLU A 319 -7.25 -23.13 -7.62
CA GLU A 319 -5.92 -22.65 -7.96
C GLU A 319 -5.21 -22.14 -6.71
N LEU A 320 -5.91 -21.36 -5.86
CA LEU A 320 -5.38 -20.86 -4.60
C LEU A 320 -4.95 -22.00 -3.67
N SER A 321 -5.76 -23.05 -3.53
CA SER A 321 -5.41 -24.22 -2.69
C SER A 321 -4.17 -24.96 -3.22
N GLU A 322 -4.06 -25.17 -4.54
CA GLU A 322 -2.91 -25.81 -5.18
C GLU A 322 -1.64 -24.97 -5.01
N ASP A 323 -1.74 -23.63 -5.13
CA ASP A 323 -0.65 -22.70 -4.93
C ASP A 323 -0.17 -22.66 -3.46
N ILE A 324 -1.10 -22.76 -2.49
CA ILE A 324 -0.76 -22.86 -1.07
C ILE A 324 0.07 -24.13 -0.81
N ASP A 325 -0.42 -25.29 -1.27
CA ASP A 325 0.32 -26.55 -1.11
C ASP A 325 1.71 -26.46 -1.72
N LEU A 326 1.85 -25.91 -2.94
CA LEU A 326 3.13 -25.75 -3.63
C LEU A 326 4.11 -24.83 -2.87
N CYS A 327 3.62 -23.68 -2.37
CA CYS A 327 4.46 -22.72 -1.64
C CYS A 327 4.90 -23.24 -0.28
N LEU A 328 4.14 -24.15 0.33
CA LEU A 328 4.46 -24.75 1.62
C LEU A 328 5.38 -26.00 1.51
N GLU A 329 5.64 -26.53 0.31
CA GLU A 329 6.66 -27.54 0.10
C GLU A 329 8.04 -27.02 0.53
N LYS A 330 8.80 -27.84 1.28
CA LYS A 330 10.02 -27.42 1.97
C LYS A 330 11.03 -26.69 1.07
N ASP A 331 11.35 -27.24 -0.08
CA ASP A 331 12.38 -26.68 -0.97
C ASP A 331 11.89 -25.39 -1.64
N ASN A 332 10.64 -25.34 -2.05
CA ASN A 332 10.00 -24.15 -2.61
C ASN A 332 9.94 -23.04 -1.56
N HIS A 333 9.48 -23.36 -0.34
CA HIS A 333 9.35 -22.40 0.75
C HIS A 333 10.68 -21.73 1.06
N GLN A 334 11.79 -22.48 1.19
CA GLN A 334 13.10 -21.91 1.50
C GLN A 334 13.60 -20.95 0.41
N LYS A 335 13.46 -21.38 -0.86
CA LYS A 335 13.84 -20.54 -2.02
C LYS A 335 13.00 -19.26 -2.07
N MET A 336 11.68 -19.38 -1.97
CA MET A 336 10.76 -18.24 -2.02
C MET A 336 10.97 -17.26 -0.87
N SER A 337 11.27 -17.78 0.34
CA SER A 337 11.56 -16.94 1.52
C SER A 337 12.83 -16.10 1.32
N ALA A 338 13.88 -16.65 0.78
CA ALA A 338 15.10 -15.92 0.48
C ALA A 338 14.87 -14.85 -0.60
N GLU A 339 14.14 -15.21 -1.66
CA GLU A 339 13.79 -14.31 -2.76
C GLU A 339 12.93 -13.13 -2.30
N SER A 340 11.99 -13.33 -1.35
CA SER A 340 11.21 -12.25 -0.75
C SER A 340 12.10 -11.19 -0.10
N LEU A 341 13.12 -11.61 0.66
CA LEU A 341 14.07 -10.69 1.29
C LEU A 341 14.95 -9.95 0.28
N ASP A 342 15.24 -10.57 -0.85
CA ASP A 342 16.02 -9.93 -1.91
C ASP A 342 15.18 -8.87 -2.64
N ILE A 343 13.95 -9.22 -3.03
CA ILE A 343 13.04 -8.32 -3.76
C ILE A 343 12.68 -7.11 -2.90
N VAL A 344 12.36 -7.29 -1.62
CA VAL A 344 11.86 -6.21 -0.74
C VAL A 344 12.88 -5.07 -0.54
N ARG A 345 14.17 -5.32 -0.73
CA ARG A 345 15.23 -4.29 -0.65
C ARG A 345 15.03 -3.15 -1.64
N ASP A 346 14.38 -3.43 -2.78
CA ASP A 346 14.01 -2.41 -3.75
C ASP A 346 12.73 -1.65 -3.39
N PHE A 347 11.98 -2.15 -2.40
CA PHE A 347 10.67 -1.62 -1.98
C PHE A 347 10.74 -1.14 -0.52
N THR A 348 11.53 -0.10 -0.29
CA THR A 348 11.64 0.59 1.00
C THR A 348 11.32 2.07 0.87
N ILE A 349 10.94 2.70 1.97
CA ILE A 349 10.65 4.15 2.01
C ILE A 349 11.91 4.94 1.60
N GLU A 350 13.09 4.50 2.05
CA GLU A 350 14.36 5.11 1.68
C GLU A 350 14.60 5.02 0.17
N ASN A 351 14.30 3.86 -0.44
CA ASN A 351 14.45 3.68 -1.88
C ASN A 351 13.41 4.47 -2.69
N MET A 352 12.18 4.60 -2.18
CA MET A 352 11.16 5.48 -2.78
C MET A 352 11.70 6.91 -2.95
N VAL A 353 12.26 7.48 -1.89
CA VAL A 353 12.82 8.84 -1.90
C VAL A 353 14.05 8.90 -2.80
N ARG A 354 14.95 7.92 -2.75
CA ARG A 354 16.15 7.83 -3.61
C ARG A 354 15.79 7.84 -5.10
N ARG A 355 14.71 7.17 -5.51
CA ARG A 355 14.21 7.17 -6.89
C ARG A 355 13.55 8.48 -7.31
N GLN A 356 12.88 9.17 -6.38
CA GLN A 356 12.20 10.44 -6.64
C GLN A 356 13.17 11.64 -6.66
N LYS A 357 14.22 11.58 -5.84
CA LYS A 357 15.14 12.69 -5.60
C LYS A 357 15.74 13.32 -6.86
N PRO A 358 16.29 12.57 -7.84
CA PRO A 358 16.86 13.15 -9.05
C PRO A 358 15.87 14.02 -9.85
N PHE A 359 14.63 13.60 -9.90
CA PHE A 359 13.58 14.35 -10.59
C PHE A 359 13.18 15.63 -9.83
N ILE A 360 13.07 15.53 -8.51
CA ILE A 360 12.76 16.66 -7.62
C ILE A 360 13.88 17.69 -7.67
N ASP A 361 15.14 17.26 -7.60
CA ASP A 361 16.31 18.15 -7.72
C ASP A 361 16.34 18.87 -9.06
N ALA A 362 16.14 18.13 -10.16
CA ALA A 362 16.08 18.72 -11.51
C ALA A 362 14.93 19.74 -11.67
N TYR A 363 13.81 19.53 -10.99
CA TYR A 363 12.72 20.51 -10.92
C TYR A 363 13.20 21.81 -10.26
N PHE A 364 13.80 21.74 -9.06
CA PHE A 364 14.25 22.92 -8.33
C PHE A 364 15.39 23.66 -9.05
N GLU A 365 16.34 22.94 -9.64
CA GLU A 365 17.39 23.55 -10.45
C GLU A 365 16.83 24.35 -11.63
N ARG A 366 15.81 23.83 -12.30
CA ARG A 366 15.13 24.52 -13.40
C ARG A 366 14.40 25.77 -12.93
N GLU A 367 13.70 25.69 -11.79
CA GLU A 367 12.97 26.85 -11.24
C GLU A 367 13.95 27.98 -10.78
N LYS A 368 15.12 27.65 -10.25
CA LYS A 368 16.16 28.62 -9.88
C LYS A 368 16.80 29.34 -11.08
N ARG A 369 16.68 28.77 -12.29
CA ARG A 369 17.22 29.39 -13.52
C ARG A 369 16.23 30.30 -14.25
N LYS A 370 14.96 30.32 -13.84
CA LYS A 370 13.93 31.23 -14.36
C LYS A 370 13.95 32.58 -13.66
#